data_5415a01d49fde6fcedd5255c97ae2b0f
#
_entry.id   5415a01d49fde6fcedd5255c97ae2b0f
#
_cell.length_a   1.000
_cell.length_b   1.000
_cell.length_c   1.000
_cell.angle_alpha   90.00
_cell.angle_beta   90.00
_cell.angle_gamma   90.00
#
_symmetry.space_group_name_H-M   'P 1'
#
loop_
_entity.id
_entity.type
_entity.pdbx_description
1 polymer ?
#
loop_
_entity_poly.entity_id
_entity_poly.type
_entity_poly.pdbx_seq_one_letter_code
_entity_poly.pdbx_strand_id
1 'polypeptide(L)'
;MELEHPVWDADNHYYEALDAFTRHLDPALGPRTVQWATIDGRQYHVLGGKVSRAVTNATFDPISKPGCLHDYFRGNATGVNPLELLRDHEPIRPEYLHPGDRVRVLGEQGLAGCFLFPTLGMIYEEPLKHDPEAVCITFRAFNRWLAEDWTFDYEGRILTAPYLSLADVDWAVEELEWALDQGARMIVMRPGAPTTVTGVRSPFDTSFDPFWSRVNEAGITVVIHASDSGQSSNGYAPDGFTVNLRQGTYGPSIKSFNIEEAIHDYLLSMSLAGHFKRFPNLRIASVENGAEFLPDLFRKLRSQDKKAPGWFGDDPVEQFRRHVWINPFWEDDLETVVSLMGADRVVFGSDWPHIEALPQPLDYLPETKPLSPDDRRLVLHDNAIELATARPCLLYTSDAADE
;
A
#
# COMPACT_ATOMS: atom_id res chain seq x y z
N MET A 1 -10.02 25.95 -8.57
CA MET A 1 -10.65 26.18 -7.26
C MET A 1 -9.54 26.51 -6.31
N GLU A 2 -9.61 27.63 -5.61
CA GLU A 2 -8.60 28.02 -4.61
C GLU A 2 -8.94 27.27 -3.31
N LEU A 3 -7.99 26.54 -2.75
CA LEU A 3 -8.16 25.81 -1.48
C LEU A 3 -7.69 26.70 -0.33
N GLU A 4 -8.47 26.75 0.74
CA GLU A 4 -8.15 27.51 1.97
C GLU A 4 -7.30 26.69 2.97
N HIS A 5 -6.95 25.45 2.62
CA HIS A 5 -6.18 24.52 3.43
C HIS A 5 -5.11 23.81 2.60
N PRO A 6 -4.04 23.31 3.21
CA PRO A 6 -3.05 22.50 2.53
C PRO A 6 -3.66 21.16 2.06
N VAL A 7 -2.98 20.48 1.13
CA VAL A 7 -3.34 19.13 0.66
C VAL A 7 -2.23 18.19 1.06
N TRP A 8 -2.61 17.01 1.55
CA TRP A 8 -1.71 15.91 1.86
C TRP A 8 -2.06 14.70 1.00
N ASP A 9 -1.07 14.19 0.29
CA ASP A 9 -1.22 13.04 -0.59
C ASP A 9 -0.94 11.75 0.20
N ALA A 10 -1.95 10.91 0.40
CA ALA A 10 -1.83 9.68 1.15
C ALA A 10 -1.39 8.47 0.30
N ASP A 11 -1.05 8.71 -0.97
CA ASP A 11 -0.58 7.69 -1.90
C ASP A 11 0.40 8.27 -2.92
N ASN A 12 1.67 8.06 -2.66
CA ASN A 12 2.74 8.56 -3.50
C ASN A 12 3.89 7.54 -3.52
N HIS A 13 4.70 7.51 -4.58
CA HIS A 13 5.69 6.46 -4.76
C HIS A 13 7.10 6.99 -5.04
N TYR A 14 8.10 6.21 -4.67
CA TYR A 14 9.46 6.32 -5.16
C TYR A 14 9.79 5.15 -6.08
N TYR A 15 10.76 5.33 -6.95
CA TYR A 15 11.37 4.21 -7.66
C TYR A 15 12.63 3.79 -6.92
N GLU A 16 12.79 2.50 -6.71
CA GLU A 16 13.92 1.94 -5.95
C GLU A 16 15.24 2.17 -6.68
N ALA A 17 16.26 2.60 -5.95
CA ALA A 17 17.63 2.63 -6.43
C ALA A 17 18.08 1.23 -6.84
N LEU A 18 19.05 1.14 -7.77
CA LEU A 18 19.52 -0.15 -8.30
C LEU A 18 20.01 -1.11 -7.22
N ASP A 19 20.46 -0.61 -6.09
CA ASP A 19 20.99 -1.39 -4.98
C ASP A 19 20.02 -1.50 -3.78
N ALA A 20 18.78 -1.02 -3.92
CA ALA A 20 17.79 -0.99 -2.83
C ALA A 20 17.59 -2.35 -2.13
N PHE A 21 17.57 -3.43 -2.89
CA PHE A 21 17.40 -4.78 -2.35
C PHE A 21 18.71 -5.51 -2.08
N THR A 22 19.86 -4.93 -2.45
CA THR A 22 21.14 -5.65 -2.42
C THR A 22 22.20 -4.96 -1.58
N ARG A 23 22.07 -3.66 -1.26
CA ARG A 23 23.04 -2.88 -0.48
C ARG A 23 23.36 -3.52 0.88
N HIS A 24 22.33 -3.96 1.59
CA HIS A 24 22.43 -4.57 2.92
C HIS A 24 22.26 -6.09 2.91
N LEU A 25 22.35 -6.71 1.73
CA LEU A 25 22.21 -8.14 1.55
C LEU A 25 23.59 -8.79 1.43
N ASP A 26 23.80 -9.89 2.16
CA ASP A 26 24.96 -10.74 1.89
C ASP A 26 24.86 -11.28 0.44
N PRO A 27 25.85 -10.99 -0.44
CA PRO A 27 25.83 -11.46 -1.82
C PRO A 27 25.66 -12.98 -1.98
N ALA A 28 26.09 -13.77 -0.99
CA ALA A 28 25.92 -15.23 -1.00
C ALA A 28 24.44 -15.64 -0.94
N LEU A 29 23.55 -14.79 -0.44
CA LEU A 29 22.10 -15.02 -0.33
C LEU A 29 21.33 -14.58 -1.59
N GLY A 30 21.98 -13.89 -2.54
CA GLY A 30 21.34 -13.40 -3.77
C GLY A 30 20.54 -14.46 -4.54
N PRO A 31 21.02 -15.71 -4.72
CA PRO A 31 20.26 -16.75 -5.39
C PRO A 31 18.93 -17.12 -4.73
N ARG A 32 18.80 -16.94 -3.40
CA ARG A 32 17.57 -17.19 -2.64
C ARG A 32 16.67 -15.96 -2.55
N THR A 33 17.22 -14.77 -2.68
CA THR A 33 16.58 -13.49 -2.44
C THR A 33 16.45 -12.70 -3.74
N VAL A 34 17.13 -11.56 -3.85
CA VAL A 34 17.14 -10.68 -5.02
C VAL A 34 18.55 -10.57 -5.57
N GLN A 35 18.67 -10.74 -6.89
CA GLN A 35 19.91 -10.48 -7.62
C GLN A 35 19.61 -9.90 -9.00
N TRP A 36 20.57 -9.18 -9.58
CA TRP A 36 20.50 -8.72 -10.95
C TRP A 36 20.95 -9.78 -11.94
N ALA A 37 20.27 -9.84 -13.09
CA ALA A 37 20.70 -10.63 -14.25
C ALA A 37 20.54 -9.81 -15.54
N THR A 38 21.50 -9.97 -16.46
CA THR A 38 21.41 -9.41 -17.80
C THR A 38 20.98 -10.51 -18.77
N ILE A 39 19.84 -10.32 -19.41
CA ILE A 39 19.27 -11.27 -20.39
C ILE A 39 18.98 -10.48 -21.68
N ASP A 40 19.59 -10.89 -22.79
CA ASP A 40 19.47 -10.21 -24.09
C ASP A 40 19.74 -8.70 -24.02
N GLY A 41 20.76 -8.30 -23.23
CA GLY A 41 21.18 -6.92 -23.04
C GLY A 41 20.25 -6.06 -22.14
N ARG A 42 19.25 -6.66 -21.51
CA ARG A 42 18.35 -5.98 -20.55
C ARG A 42 18.62 -6.49 -19.13
N GLN A 43 18.48 -5.60 -18.17
CA GLN A 43 18.61 -5.94 -16.77
C GLN A 43 17.25 -6.34 -16.17
N TYR A 44 17.27 -7.38 -15.35
CA TYR A 44 16.12 -7.90 -14.63
C TYR A 44 16.50 -8.22 -13.20
N HIS A 45 15.57 -8.07 -12.27
CA HIS A 45 15.68 -8.73 -10.99
C HIS A 45 15.34 -10.24 -11.14
N VAL A 46 16.09 -11.06 -10.44
CA VAL A 46 15.82 -12.49 -10.27
C VAL A 46 15.47 -12.69 -8.80
N LEU A 47 14.25 -13.17 -8.55
CA LEU A 47 13.68 -13.35 -7.22
C LEU A 47 13.59 -14.84 -6.92
N GLY A 48 14.33 -15.33 -5.91
CA GLY A 48 14.35 -16.74 -5.57
C GLY A 48 14.66 -17.66 -6.77
N GLY A 49 15.60 -17.23 -7.63
CA GLY A 49 15.98 -17.95 -8.84
C GLY A 49 15.06 -17.78 -10.05
N LYS A 50 14.00 -16.97 -9.97
CA LYS A 50 13.06 -16.71 -11.06
C LYS A 50 13.16 -15.26 -11.56
N VAL A 51 13.23 -15.08 -12.89
CA VAL A 51 13.26 -13.73 -13.48
C VAL A 51 11.93 -13.03 -13.24
N SER A 52 11.99 -11.88 -12.57
CA SER A 52 10.82 -11.01 -12.42
C SER A 52 10.45 -10.38 -13.77
N ARG A 53 9.16 -10.40 -14.07
CA ARG A 53 8.58 -9.72 -15.23
C ARG A 53 7.42 -8.80 -14.80
N ALA A 54 7.39 -8.47 -13.52
CA ALA A 54 6.35 -7.62 -12.96
C ALA A 54 6.36 -6.22 -13.59
N VAL A 55 7.56 -5.69 -13.87
CA VAL A 55 7.72 -4.42 -14.59
C VAL A 55 8.51 -4.65 -15.88
N THR A 56 8.33 -3.75 -16.84
CA THR A 56 9.03 -3.84 -18.14
C THR A 56 10.49 -3.48 -18.05
N ASN A 57 10.84 -2.59 -17.13
CA ASN A 57 12.20 -2.11 -16.90
C ASN A 57 12.43 -1.89 -15.39
N ALA A 58 13.07 -2.86 -14.74
CA ALA A 58 13.36 -2.80 -13.30
C ALA A 58 14.44 -1.77 -12.92
N THR A 59 15.09 -1.11 -13.90
CA THR A 59 16.01 0.00 -13.65
C THR A 59 15.30 1.35 -13.60
N PHE A 60 14.03 1.43 -14.06
CA PHE A 60 13.23 2.64 -14.19
C PHE A 60 13.90 3.77 -15.03
N ASP A 61 14.90 3.44 -15.85
CA ASP A 61 15.56 4.41 -16.72
C ASP A 61 15.73 3.85 -18.16
N PRO A 62 14.98 4.35 -19.16
CA PRO A 62 13.91 5.36 -19.05
C PRO A 62 12.63 4.79 -18.42
N ILE A 63 11.79 5.70 -17.94
CA ILE A 63 10.49 5.39 -17.35
C ILE A 63 9.35 5.96 -18.21
N SER A 64 8.18 5.32 -18.18
CA SER A 64 6.97 5.92 -18.77
C SER A 64 6.51 7.11 -17.91
N LYS A 65 5.98 8.15 -18.56
CA LYS A 65 5.57 9.37 -17.85
C LYS A 65 4.44 9.11 -16.84
N PRO A 66 4.45 9.82 -15.70
CA PRO A 66 3.36 9.76 -14.74
C PRO A 66 2.01 10.02 -15.39
N GLY A 67 1.01 9.21 -15.04
CA GLY A 67 -0.35 9.34 -15.49
C GLY A 67 -0.55 9.12 -17.00
N CYS A 68 0.39 8.49 -17.70
CA CYS A 68 0.23 8.27 -19.15
C CYS A 68 -0.95 7.33 -19.50
N LEU A 69 -1.46 6.54 -18.54
CA LEU A 69 -2.66 5.73 -18.70
C LEU A 69 -3.96 6.38 -18.17
N HIS A 70 -3.90 7.63 -17.72
CA HIS A 70 -5.04 8.33 -17.14
C HIS A 70 -6.30 8.29 -18.06
N ASP A 71 -6.16 8.62 -19.36
CA ASP A 71 -7.29 8.60 -20.29
C ASP A 71 -7.83 7.18 -20.53
N TYR A 72 -6.97 6.17 -20.44
CA TYR A 72 -7.36 4.77 -20.52
C TYR A 72 -8.28 4.39 -19.38
N PHE A 73 -7.92 4.70 -18.12
CA PHE A 73 -8.73 4.40 -16.95
C PHE A 73 -10.03 5.22 -16.91
N ARG A 74 -10.04 6.42 -17.47
CA ARG A 74 -11.30 7.21 -17.66
C ARG A 74 -12.22 6.68 -18.76
N GLY A 75 -12.03 5.45 -19.20
CA GLY A 75 -12.90 4.76 -20.14
C GLY A 75 -12.43 4.79 -21.58
N ASN A 76 -11.19 5.25 -21.85
CA ASN A 76 -10.51 5.18 -23.15
C ASN A 76 -11.38 5.68 -24.32
N ALA A 77 -12.00 6.86 -24.17
CA ALA A 77 -12.93 7.42 -25.14
C ALA A 77 -12.34 7.59 -26.56
N THR A 78 -11.01 7.69 -26.65
CA THR A 78 -10.27 7.80 -27.92
C THR A 78 -9.99 6.44 -28.58
N GLY A 79 -10.15 5.33 -27.81
CA GLY A 79 -9.84 3.98 -28.28
C GLY A 79 -8.35 3.73 -28.58
N VAL A 80 -7.45 4.53 -28.01
CA VAL A 80 -6.00 4.38 -28.18
C VAL A 80 -5.56 3.07 -27.50
N ASN A 81 -4.68 2.34 -28.17
CA ASN A 81 -4.07 1.15 -27.58
C ASN A 81 -3.16 1.59 -26.41
N PRO A 82 -3.40 1.12 -25.17
CA PRO A 82 -2.57 1.51 -24.03
C PRO A 82 -1.07 1.25 -24.21
N LEU A 83 -0.68 0.25 -25.02
CA LEU A 83 0.74 0.05 -25.38
C LEU A 83 1.36 1.24 -26.12
N GLU A 84 0.56 2.06 -26.80
CA GLU A 84 1.04 3.29 -27.44
C GLU A 84 1.26 4.38 -26.39
N LEU A 85 0.38 4.47 -25.39
CA LEU A 85 0.49 5.40 -24.27
C LEU A 85 1.75 5.11 -23.45
N LEU A 86 2.05 3.83 -23.20
CA LEU A 86 3.24 3.39 -22.46
C LEU A 86 4.57 3.67 -23.19
N ARG A 87 4.57 4.12 -24.46
CA ARG A 87 5.80 4.45 -25.20
C ARG A 87 6.30 5.88 -24.93
N ASP A 88 5.53 6.71 -24.28
CA ASP A 88 5.96 8.06 -23.91
C ASP A 88 6.86 7.98 -22.67
N HIS A 89 8.16 7.87 -22.91
CA HIS A 89 9.18 7.70 -21.89
C HIS A 89 9.92 9.01 -21.62
N GLU A 90 10.41 9.11 -20.39
CA GLU A 90 11.35 10.14 -19.96
C GLU A 90 12.52 9.50 -19.21
N PRO A 91 13.70 10.16 -19.11
CA PRO A 91 14.75 9.74 -18.18
C PRO A 91 14.24 9.78 -16.75
N ILE A 92 14.76 8.90 -15.88
CA ILE A 92 14.43 8.96 -14.46
C ILE A 92 14.83 10.31 -13.87
N ARG A 93 13.96 10.91 -13.08
CA ARG A 93 14.16 12.24 -12.48
C ARG A 93 14.65 12.13 -11.03
N PRO A 94 15.46 13.13 -10.55
CA PRO A 94 15.99 13.08 -9.17
C PRO A 94 14.91 12.98 -8.10
N GLU A 95 13.76 13.61 -8.28
CA GLU A 95 12.64 13.57 -7.34
C GLU A 95 12.01 12.17 -7.16
N TYR A 96 12.31 11.24 -8.06
CA TYR A 96 11.87 9.84 -7.91
C TYR A 96 12.80 9.02 -7.02
N LEU A 97 14.02 9.55 -6.74
CA LEU A 97 15.09 8.84 -6.07
C LEU A 97 15.56 9.52 -4.77
N HIS A 98 15.27 10.82 -4.59
CA HIS A 98 15.85 11.60 -3.51
C HIS A 98 14.82 12.47 -2.79
N PRO A 99 14.78 12.45 -1.44
CA PRO A 99 13.77 13.14 -0.64
C PRO A 99 13.83 14.67 -0.78
N GLY A 100 15.02 15.28 -0.86
CA GLY A 100 15.16 16.74 -1.01
C GLY A 100 14.57 17.25 -2.32
N ASP A 101 14.79 16.53 -3.43
CA ASP A 101 14.20 16.85 -4.73
C ASP A 101 12.69 16.61 -4.72
N ARG A 102 12.24 15.53 -4.04
CA ARG A 102 10.80 15.24 -3.88
C ARG A 102 10.08 16.35 -3.11
N VAL A 103 10.63 16.83 -1.99
CA VAL A 103 10.03 17.93 -1.21
C VAL A 103 9.85 19.20 -2.05
N ARG A 104 10.82 19.53 -2.91
CA ARG A 104 10.71 20.65 -3.86
C ARG A 104 9.52 20.44 -4.80
N VAL A 105 9.41 19.25 -5.41
CA VAL A 105 8.34 18.92 -6.36
C VAL A 105 6.97 18.90 -5.69
N LEU A 106 6.84 18.36 -4.46
CA LEU A 106 5.61 18.45 -3.68
C LEU A 106 5.14 19.91 -3.55
N GLY A 107 6.07 20.84 -3.28
CA GLY A 107 5.74 22.27 -3.25
C GLY A 107 5.27 22.83 -4.59
N GLU A 108 5.88 22.41 -5.71
CA GLU A 108 5.48 22.79 -7.07
C GLU A 108 4.10 22.21 -7.44
N GLN A 109 3.78 21.03 -6.94
CA GLN A 109 2.49 20.35 -7.11
C GLN A 109 1.39 20.90 -6.17
N GLY A 110 1.72 21.81 -5.22
CA GLY A 110 0.77 22.36 -4.26
C GLY A 110 0.48 21.44 -3.07
N LEU A 111 1.34 20.45 -2.82
CA LEU A 111 1.19 19.49 -1.73
C LEU A 111 1.98 19.93 -0.49
N ALA A 112 1.36 19.78 0.68
CA ALA A 112 2.02 19.99 1.98
C ALA A 112 2.95 18.84 2.33
N GLY A 113 2.59 17.63 1.98
CA GLY A 113 3.36 16.42 2.19
C GLY A 113 2.70 15.20 1.59
N CYS A 114 3.35 14.04 1.76
CA CYS A 114 2.81 12.76 1.27
C CYS A 114 3.20 11.59 2.18
N PHE A 115 2.43 10.49 2.06
CA PHE A 115 2.89 9.16 2.38
C PHE A 115 3.60 8.60 1.16
N LEU A 116 4.67 7.86 1.39
CA LEU A 116 5.54 7.42 0.31
C LEU A 116 5.80 5.92 0.40
N PHE A 117 5.45 5.19 -0.67
CA PHE A 117 5.45 3.74 -0.72
C PHE A 117 6.44 3.18 -1.74
N PRO A 118 6.84 1.90 -1.58
CA PRO A 118 7.65 1.19 -2.57
C PRO A 118 6.86 0.94 -3.87
N THR A 119 7.56 0.87 -4.99
CA THR A 119 7.03 0.37 -6.26
C THR A 119 7.30 -1.15 -6.40
N LEU A 120 8.57 -1.56 -6.44
CA LEU A 120 8.94 -2.98 -6.54
C LEU A 120 8.76 -3.73 -5.22
N GLY A 121 9.01 -3.04 -4.10
CA GLY A 121 8.87 -3.64 -2.77
C GLY A 121 7.47 -4.22 -2.52
N MET A 122 6.43 -3.59 -3.08
CA MET A 122 5.05 -4.09 -2.92
C MET A 122 4.79 -5.44 -3.59
N ILE A 123 5.58 -5.80 -4.61
CA ILE A 123 5.31 -6.98 -5.44
C ILE A 123 6.35 -8.10 -5.28
N TYR A 124 7.31 -7.97 -4.35
CA TYR A 124 8.42 -8.94 -4.22
C TYR A 124 8.21 -10.03 -3.17
N GLU A 125 7.27 -9.87 -2.23
CA GLU A 125 6.98 -10.94 -1.26
C GLU A 125 6.39 -12.19 -1.92
N GLU A 126 5.42 -12.02 -2.81
CA GLU A 126 4.74 -13.16 -3.44
C GLU A 126 5.68 -14.10 -4.22
N PRO A 127 6.59 -13.62 -5.09
CA PRO A 127 7.58 -14.46 -5.73
C PRO A 127 8.53 -15.19 -4.76
N LEU A 128 8.80 -14.61 -3.59
CA LEU A 128 9.71 -15.14 -2.58
C LEU A 128 9.00 -16.02 -1.53
N LYS A 129 7.67 -16.07 -1.49
CA LYS A 129 6.88 -16.68 -0.41
C LYS A 129 7.21 -18.13 -0.07
N HIS A 130 7.81 -18.88 -1.02
CA HIS A 130 8.19 -20.27 -0.80
C HIS A 130 9.42 -20.45 0.10
N ASP A 131 10.12 -19.34 0.40
CA ASP A 131 11.25 -19.28 1.33
C ASP A 131 11.00 -18.11 2.32
N PRO A 132 10.25 -18.36 3.44
CA PRO A 132 9.93 -17.33 4.42
C PRO A 132 11.16 -16.60 5.00
N GLU A 133 12.27 -17.31 5.18
CA GLU A 133 13.52 -16.70 5.62
C GLU A 133 14.07 -15.72 4.58
N ALA A 134 13.99 -16.08 3.28
CA ALA A 134 14.41 -15.18 2.20
C ALA A 134 13.52 -13.93 2.12
N VAL A 135 12.21 -14.03 2.41
CA VAL A 135 11.31 -12.86 2.55
C VAL A 135 11.83 -11.94 3.64
N CYS A 136 12.04 -12.46 4.85
CA CYS A 136 12.52 -11.69 6.00
C CYS A 136 13.87 -11.01 5.73
N ILE A 137 14.82 -11.74 5.17
CA ILE A 137 16.17 -11.22 4.83
C ILE A 137 16.05 -10.10 3.79
N THR A 138 15.26 -10.31 2.73
CA THR A 138 15.08 -9.34 1.65
C THR A 138 14.51 -8.02 2.18
N PHE A 139 13.43 -8.09 2.94
CA PHE A 139 12.76 -6.87 3.44
C PHE A 139 13.53 -6.20 4.58
N ARG A 140 14.31 -6.95 5.38
CA ARG A 140 15.26 -6.33 6.31
C ARG A 140 16.30 -5.49 5.56
N ALA A 141 16.91 -6.04 4.51
CA ALA A 141 17.88 -5.31 3.69
C ALA A 141 17.25 -4.07 3.02
N PHE A 142 16.06 -4.24 2.48
CA PHE A 142 15.29 -3.17 1.84
C PHE A 142 14.94 -2.04 2.81
N ASN A 143 14.43 -2.35 4.00
CA ASN A 143 14.07 -1.34 5.01
C ASN A 143 15.30 -0.58 5.52
N ARG A 144 16.50 -1.21 5.59
CA ARG A 144 17.76 -0.51 5.93
C ARG A 144 18.13 0.50 4.85
N TRP A 145 18.05 0.11 3.58
CA TRP A 145 18.22 1.03 2.47
C TRP A 145 17.21 2.19 2.51
N LEU A 146 15.93 1.89 2.75
CA LEU A 146 14.88 2.91 2.82
C LEU A 146 15.16 3.94 3.92
N ALA A 147 15.58 3.49 5.10
CA ALA A 147 15.95 4.38 6.21
C ALA A 147 17.17 5.25 5.90
N GLU A 148 18.14 4.76 5.11
CA GLU A 148 19.31 5.53 4.72
C GLU A 148 19.01 6.58 3.65
N ASP A 149 18.29 6.20 2.59
CA ASP A 149 18.12 7.06 1.42
C ASP A 149 16.92 8.01 1.58
N TRP A 150 15.83 7.57 2.23
CA TRP A 150 14.59 8.32 2.35
C TRP A 150 14.24 8.77 3.76
N THR A 151 14.75 8.08 4.80
CA THR A 151 14.29 8.18 6.19
C THR A 151 12.81 7.81 6.34
N PHE A 152 12.28 7.66 7.58
CA PHE A 152 10.85 7.42 7.78
C PHE A 152 10.05 8.70 8.02
N ASP A 153 10.74 9.82 8.23
CA ASP A 153 10.16 11.15 8.35
C ASP A 153 11.17 12.19 7.83
N TYR A 154 10.98 12.65 6.61
CA TYR A 154 11.82 13.68 6.02
C TYR A 154 11.12 15.05 6.13
N GLU A 155 11.64 15.92 7.00
CA GLU A 155 11.16 17.29 7.26
C GLU A 155 9.67 17.37 7.67
N GLY A 156 9.07 16.30 8.18
CA GLY A 156 7.63 16.24 8.48
C GLY A 156 6.74 16.31 7.23
N ARG A 157 7.30 16.17 6.04
CA ARG A 157 6.60 16.31 4.75
C ARG A 157 6.55 15.03 3.93
N ILE A 158 7.53 14.15 4.08
CA ILE A 158 7.53 12.84 3.45
C ILE A 158 7.57 11.80 4.55
N LEU A 159 6.54 10.97 4.63
CA LEU A 159 6.48 9.85 5.56
C LEU A 159 6.57 8.55 4.78
N THR A 160 7.72 7.89 4.84
CA THR A 160 7.92 6.60 4.18
C THR A 160 7.50 5.46 5.08
N ALA A 161 6.93 4.42 4.48
CA ALA A 161 6.46 3.24 5.18
C ALA A 161 7.41 2.07 4.97
N PRO A 162 8.10 1.55 6.01
CA PRO A 162 8.85 0.31 5.91
C PRO A 162 7.90 -0.85 5.63
N TYR A 163 8.35 -1.79 4.78
CA TYR A 163 7.58 -2.98 4.43
C TYR A 163 7.73 -4.06 5.49
N LEU A 164 6.61 -4.58 6.00
CA LEU A 164 6.60 -5.69 6.95
C LEU A 164 5.82 -6.88 6.38
N SER A 165 6.30 -8.07 6.69
CA SER A 165 5.67 -9.35 6.33
C SER A 165 5.43 -10.20 7.59
N LEU A 166 4.38 -11.00 7.58
CA LEU A 166 4.09 -12.00 8.61
C LEU A 166 4.64 -13.39 8.23
N ALA A 167 5.60 -13.48 7.33
CA ALA A 167 6.26 -14.74 6.98
C ALA A 167 6.92 -15.41 8.20
N ASP A 168 7.40 -14.60 9.15
CA ASP A 168 7.90 -14.99 10.46
C ASP A 168 7.48 -13.95 11.50
N VAL A 169 6.79 -14.37 12.56
CA VAL A 169 6.23 -13.45 13.55
C VAL A 169 7.30 -12.81 14.43
N ASP A 170 8.34 -13.56 14.81
CA ASP A 170 9.40 -13.04 15.65
C ASP A 170 10.19 -11.97 14.89
N TRP A 171 10.54 -12.25 13.63
CA TRP A 171 11.13 -11.26 12.75
C TRP A 171 10.23 -10.03 12.57
N ALA A 172 8.92 -10.23 12.38
CA ALA A 172 7.99 -9.12 12.18
C ALA A 172 7.95 -8.18 13.39
N VAL A 173 7.99 -8.73 14.60
CA VAL A 173 8.07 -7.93 15.84
C VAL A 173 9.41 -7.21 15.96
N GLU A 174 10.53 -7.90 15.74
CA GLU A 174 11.87 -7.29 15.75
C GLU A 174 11.99 -6.14 14.74
N GLU A 175 11.50 -6.36 13.51
CA GLU A 175 11.56 -5.36 12.45
C GLU A 175 10.66 -4.17 12.73
N LEU A 176 9.48 -4.40 13.32
CA LEU A 176 8.58 -3.34 13.78
C LEU A 176 9.26 -2.48 14.86
N GLU A 177 9.86 -3.10 15.88
CA GLU A 177 10.57 -2.36 16.94
C GLU A 177 11.69 -1.51 16.36
N TRP A 178 12.50 -2.09 15.47
CA TRP A 178 13.55 -1.34 14.80
C TRP A 178 12.99 -0.16 13.99
N ALA A 179 11.91 -0.35 13.25
CA ALA A 179 11.29 0.72 12.47
C ALA A 179 10.76 1.85 13.38
N LEU A 180 10.14 1.51 14.50
CA LEU A 180 9.67 2.48 15.50
C LEU A 180 10.85 3.27 16.11
N ASP A 181 11.95 2.60 16.42
CA ASP A 181 13.17 3.24 16.93
C ASP A 181 13.81 4.19 15.90
N GLN A 182 13.62 3.92 14.60
CA GLN A 182 14.02 4.83 13.51
C GLN A 182 12.99 5.93 13.21
N GLY A 183 11.89 6.01 13.96
CA GLY A 183 10.88 7.05 13.85
C GLY A 183 9.77 6.77 12.85
N ALA A 184 9.56 5.53 12.42
CA ALA A 184 8.45 5.16 11.56
C ALA A 184 7.10 5.48 12.22
N ARG A 185 6.20 6.15 11.49
CA ARG A 185 4.85 6.50 11.93
C ARG A 185 3.78 5.60 11.34
N MET A 186 4.17 4.81 10.36
CA MET A 186 3.34 3.83 9.68
C MET A 186 4.20 2.69 9.18
N ILE A 187 3.55 1.60 8.84
CA ILE A 187 4.14 0.46 8.13
C ILE A 187 3.28 0.13 6.94
N VAL A 188 3.84 -0.55 5.94
CA VAL A 188 3.10 -1.03 4.78
C VAL A 188 3.16 -2.55 4.68
N MET A 189 2.02 -3.15 4.34
CA MET A 189 1.85 -4.59 4.13
C MET A 189 0.99 -4.83 2.88
N ARG A 190 1.10 -6.00 2.28
CA ARG A 190 0.23 -6.43 1.17
C ARG A 190 -1.09 -7.01 1.68
N PRO A 191 -2.20 -6.96 0.92
CA PRO A 191 -3.46 -7.63 1.23
C PRO A 191 -3.36 -9.12 0.88
N GLY A 192 -2.48 -9.86 1.56
CA GLY A 192 -2.23 -11.27 1.27
C GLY A 192 -2.02 -12.13 2.51
N ALA A 193 -2.36 -13.41 2.39
CA ALA A 193 -2.08 -14.38 3.43
C ALA A 193 -0.58 -14.71 3.45
N PRO A 194 0.12 -14.58 4.59
CA PRO A 194 1.54 -14.91 4.68
C PRO A 194 1.77 -16.41 4.51
N THR A 195 2.86 -16.77 3.87
CA THR A 195 3.38 -18.13 3.88
C THR A 195 4.48 -18.22 4.93
N THR A 196 4.24 -19.03 5.96
CA THR A 196 5.18 -19.29 7.05
C THR A 196 5.87 -20.64 6.85
N VAL A 197 6.84 -20.97 7.68
CA VAL A 197 7.47 -22.30 7.69
C VAL A 197 6.48 -23.44 7.95
N THR A 198 5.29 -23.16 8.44
CA THR A 198 4.21 -24.14 8.67
C THR A 198 3.11 -24.11 7.60
N GLY A 199 3.29 -23.30 6.55
CA GLY A 199 2.35 -23.12 5.45
C GLY A 199 1.62 -21.77 5.48
N VAL A 200 0.65 -21.62 4.58
CA VAL A 200 -0.17 -20.41 4.46
C VAL A 200 -1.09 -20.30 5.68
N ARG A 201 -1.17 -19.08 6.25
CA ARG A 201 -2.03 -18.77 7.39
C ARG A 201 -2.82 -17.49 7.16
N SER A 202 -3.97 -17.38 7.83
CA SER A 202 -4.65 -16.09 7.91
C SER A 202 -3.75 -15.08 8.65
N PRO A 203 -3.58 -13.86 8.17
CA PRO A 203 -2.84 -12.81 8.89
C PRO A 203 -3.49 -12.42 10.22
N PHE A 204 -4.72 -12.88 10.48
CA PHE A 204 -5.51 -12.63 11.70
C PHE A 204 -5.57 -13.84 12.64
N ASP A 205 -4.80 -14.90 12.34
CA ASP A 205 -4.59 -16.03 13.26
C ASP A 205 -3.91 -15.54 14.55
N THR A 206 -4.29 -16.15 15.66
CA THR A 206 -3.76 -15.75 16.98
C THR A 206 -2.26 -15.97 17.15
N SER A 207 -1.63 -16.77 16.29
CA SER A 207 -0.16 -16.89 16.25
C SER A 207 0.55 -15.57 15.88
N PHE A 208 -0.16 -14.63 15.24
CA PHE A 208 0.35 -13.30 14.92
C PHE A 208 -0.05 -12.22 15.95
N ASP A 209 -0.75 -12.58 17.02
CA ASP A 209 -1.13 -11.63 18.06
C ASP A 209 0.06 -10.86 18.69
N PRO A 210 1.28 -11.44 18.84
CA PRO A 210 2.43 -10.66 19.31
C PRO A 210 2.73 -9.42 18.43
N PHE A 211 2.68 -9.58 17.12
CA PHE A 211 2.86 -8.46 16.19
C PHE A 211 1.71 -7.45 16.28
N TRP A 212 0.46 -7.92 16.20
CA TRP A 212 -0.70 -7.03 16.23
C TRP A 212 -0.88 -6.31 17.56
N SER A 213 -0.52 -6.95 18.67
CA SER A 213 -0.50 -6.30 20.00
C SER A 213 0.47 -5.14 20.00
N ARG A 214 1.66 -5.34 19.45
CA ARG A 214 2.68 -4.30 19.41
C ARG A 214 2.30 -3.12 18.51
N VAL A 215 1.69 -3.40 17.34
CA VAL A 215 1.10 -2.35 16.47
C VAL A 215 0.02 -1.57 17.21
N ASN A 216 -0.89 -2.29 17.91
CA ASN A 216 -1.97 -1.69 18.69
C ASN A 216 -1.44 -0.79 19.83
N GLU A 217 -0.37 -1.20 20.52
CA GLU A 217 0.28 -0.43 21.59
C GLU A 217 0.99 0.82 21.04
N ALA A 218 1.72 0.67 19.94
CA ALA A 218 2.40 1.78 19.27
C ALA A 218 1.41 2.81 18.71
N GLY A 219 0.20 2.37 18.35
CA GLY A 219 -0.84 3.22 17.78
C GLY A 219 -0.42 3.87 16.46
N ILE A 220 0.43 3.21 15.69
CA ILE A 220 0.81 3.61 14.34
C ILE A 220 -0.23 3.14 13.32
N THR A 221 -0.16 3.68 12.12
CA THR A 221 -1.01 3.25 11.00
C THR A 221 -0.41 2.05 10.28
N VAL A 222 -1.25 1.04 10.01
CA VAL A 222 -0.92 -0.03 9.07
C VAL A 222 -1.56 0.28 7.74
N VAL A 223 -0.75 0.50 6.74
CA VAL A 223 -1.20 0.66 5.36
C VAL A 223 -1.28 -0.71 4.69
N ILE A 224 -2.44 -1.07 4.21
CA ILE A 224 -2.64 -2.22 3.32
C ILE A 224 -2.71 -1.66 1.91
N HIS A 225 -1.62 -1.86 1.18
CA HIS A 225 -1.42 -1.25 -0.13
C HIS A 225 -1.59 -2.27 -1.24
N ALA A 226 -2.11 -1.83 -2.39
CA ALA A 226 -2.20 -2.65 -3.60
C ALA A 226 -0.88 -3.37 -3.89
N SER A 227 -0.96 -4.65 -4.22
CA SER A 227 0.23 -5.47 -4.45
C SER A 227 -0.13 -6.83 -5.04
N ASP A 228 0.89 -7.67 -5.28
CA ASP A 228 0.66 -9.08 -5.60
C ASP A 228 0.18 -9.85 -4.34
N SER A 229 -1.14 -10.00 -4.24
CA SER A 229 -1.79 -10.71 -3.12
C SER A 229 -1.63 -12.24 -3.20
N GLY A 230 -1.10 -12.77 -4.31
CA GLY A 230 -1.08 -14.20 -4.62
C GLY A 230 -2.40 -14.75 -5.18
N GLN A 231 -3.40 -13.90 -5.37
CA GLN A 231 -4.70 -14.28 -5.95
C GLN A 231 -4.76 -14.09 -7.47
N SER A 232 -3.62 -14.05 -8.15
CA SER A 232 -3.45 -13.52 -9.51
C SER A 232 -4.60 -13.84 -10.49
N SER A 233 -5.14 -15.05 -10.52
CA SER A 233 -6.32 -15.39 -11.34
C SER A 233 -7.03 -16.64 -10.89
N ASN A 234 -6.51 -17.37 -9.94
CA ASN A 234 -7.02 -18.66 -9.49
C ASN A 234 -7.28 -19.66 -10.66
N GLY A 235 -6.45 -19.58 -11.70
CA GLY A 235 -6.57 -20.41 -12.91
C GLY A 235 -7.52 -19.89 -14.00
N TYR A 236 -8.20 -18.76 -13.76
CA TYR A 236 -9.11 -18.17 -14.77
C TYR A 236 -8.40 -17.27 -15.79
N ALA A 237 -7.13 -16.91 -15.53
CA ALA A 237 -6.24 -16.22 -16.45
C ALA A 237 -4.79 -16.69 -16.25
N PRO A 238 -3.85 -16.36 -17.15
CA PRO A 238 -2.43 -16.68 -16.96
C PRO A 238 -1.89 -16.10 -15.65
N ASP A 239 -1.00 -16.85 -14.96
CA ASP A 239 -0.39 -16.41 -13.70
C ASP A 239 0.41 -15.12 -13.83
N GLY A 240 0.56 -14.42 -12.71
CA GLY A 240 1.33 -13.19 -12.54
C GLY A 240 0.46 -11.98 -12.25
N PHE A 241 1.02 -11.03 -11.51
CA PHE A 241 0.34 -9.83 -11.04
C PHE A 241 -0.11 -8.93 -12.21
N THR A 242 0.76 -8.67 -13.16
CA THR A 242 0.45 -7.77 -14.25
C THR A 242 -0.40 -8.40 -15.34
N VAL A 243 -1.37 -7.65 -15.86
CA VAL A 243 -1.98 -7.95 -17.15
C VAL A 243 -0.87 -7.99 -18.19
N ASN A 244 -0.75 -9.09 -18.94
CA ASN A 244 0.36 -9.25 -19.88
C ASN A 244 0.15 -8.41 -21.14
N LEU A 245 0.43 -7.11 -21.03
CA LEU A 245 0.34 -6.12 -22.08
C LEU A 245 1.21 -6.48 -23.30
N ARG A 246 2.23 -7.33 -23.11
CA ARG A 246 3.18 -7.72 -24.18
C ARG A 246 2.60 -8.71 -25.19
N GLN A 247 1.52 -9.41 -24.89
CA GLN A 247 0.93 -10.36 -25.83
C GLN A 247 -0.04 -9.74 -26.84
N GLY A 248 -0.17 -8.42 -26.83
CA GLY A 248 -0.93 -7.69 -27.86
C GLY A 248 -2.44 -7.91 -27.84
N THR A 249 -2.97 -8.60 -26.85
CA THR A 249 -4.41 -8.82 -26.69
C THR A 249 -4.90 -7.97 -25.52
N TYR A 250 -5.45 -6.80 -25.85
CA TYR A 250 -6.23 -5.99 -24.94
C TYR A 250 -7.65 -6.53 -24.91
N GLY A 251 -7.95 -7.33 -23.94
CA GLY A 251 -9.31 -7.78 -23.68
C GLY A 251 -9.63 -7.73 -22.19
N PRO A 252 -10.91 -7.66 -21.81
CA PRO A 252 -11.30 -7.79 -20.41
C PRO A 252 -10.69 -9.03 -19.78
N SER A 253 -10.18 -8.89 -18.55
CA SER A 253 -9.59 -10.00 -17.80
C SER A 253 -10.05 -9.92 -16.35
N ILE A 254 -10.21 -11.08 -15.71
CA ILE A 254 -10.47 -11.16 -14.28
C ILE A 254 -9.37 -10.48 -13.45
N LYS A 255 -8.17 -10.35 -13.99
CA LYS A 255 -7.05 -9.67 -13.33
C LYS A 255 -7.30 -8.19 -13.03
N SER A 256 -8.16 -7.53 -13.80
CA SER A 256 -8.56 -6.14 -13.54
C SER A 256 -9.25 -5.94 -12.20
N PHE A 257 -9.75 -7.01 -11.58
CA PHE A 257 -10.47 -6.97 -10.31
C PHE A 257 -9.67 -7.57 -9.14
N ASN A 258 -8.48 -8.14 -9.40
CA ASN A 258 -7.73 -8.85 -8.36
C ASN A 258 -7.32 -7.97 -7.18
N ILE A 259 -7.08 -6.68 -7.40
CA ILE A 259 -6.72 -5.73 -6.34
C ILE A 259 -7.89 -5.56 -5.39
N GLU A 260 -9.06 -5.22 -5.93
CA GLU A 260 -10.28 -5.01 -5.11
C GLU A 260 -10.78 -6.30 -4.45
N GLU A 261 -10.67 -7.45 -5.13
CA GLU A 261 -11.00 -8.74 -4.53
C GLU A 261 -10.08 -9.09 -3.37
N ALA A 262 -8.78 -8.82 -3.51
CA ALA A 262 -7.80 -9.10 -2.47
C ALA A 262 -8.04 -8.26 -1.22
N ILE A 263 -8.24 -6.97 -1.35
CA ILE A 263 -8.50 -6.09 -0.20
C ILE A 263 -9.87 -6.36 0.43
N HIS A 264 -10.91 -6.64 -0.39
CA HIS A 264 -12.21 -7.06 0.10
C HIS A 264 -12.09 -8.27 1.02
N ASP A 265 -11.43 -9.34 0.55
CA ASP A 265 -11.27 -10.57 1.32
C ASP A 265 -10.39 -10.36 2.56
N TYR A 266 -9.34 -9.54 2.47
CA TYR A 266 -8.47 -9.20 3.58
C TYR A 266 -9.24 -8.48 4.69
N LEU A 267 -9.93 -7.37 4.38
CA LEU A 267 -10.66 -6.57 5.35
C LEU A 267 -11.90 -7.30 5.90
N LEU A 268 -12.59 -8.07 5.06
CA LEU A 268 -13.69 -8.91 5.51
C LEU A 268 -13.18 -9.96 6.51
N SER A 269 -12.07 -10.65 6.18
CA SER A 269 -11.48 -11.67 7.06
C SER A 269 -11.00 -11.07 8.38
N MET A 270 -10.39 -9.88 8.36
CA MET A 270 -10.00 -9.13 9.56
C MET A 270 -11.19 -8.89 10.48
N SER A 271 -12.29 -8.39 9.91
CA SER A 271 -13.53 -8.11 10.65
C SER A 271 -14.16 -9.39 11.23
N LEU A 272 -14.27 -10.45 10.40
CA LEU A 272 -14.86 -11.74 10.80
C LEU A 272 -14.04 -12.45 11.87
N ALA A 273 -12.72 -12.28 11.90
CA ALA A 273 -11.83 -12.80 12.94
C ALA A 273 -11.97 -12.05 14.29
N GLY A 274 -12.79 -11.01 14.37
CA GLY A 274 -12.93 -10.17 15.55
C GLY A 274 -11.66 -9.38 15.88
N HIS A 275 -10.87 -9.06 14.86
CA HIS A 275 -9.55 -8.46 15.00
C HIS A 275 -9.62 -7.08 15.63
N PHE A 276 -10.56 -6.24 15.23
CA PHE A 276 -10.79 -4.92 15.83
C PHE A 276 -11.25 -4.96 17.29
N LYS A 277 -11.91 -6.05 17.69
CA LYS A 277 -12.27 -6.27 19.11
C LYS A 277 -11.06 -6.67 19.94
N ARG A 278 -10.13 -7.47 19.38
CA ARG A 278 -8.88 -7.85 20.06
C ARG A 278 -7.90 -6.68 20.17
N PHE A 279 -7.89 -5.81 19.15
CA PHE A 279 -6.93 -4.72 19.01
C PHE A 279 -7.65 -3.38 18.74
N PRO A 280 -8.24 -2.77 19.78
CA PRO A 280 -9.17 -1.64 19.62
C PRO A 280 -8.50 -0.31 19.25
N ASN A 281 -7.17 -0.23 19.26
CA ASN A 281 -6.41 0.96 18.84
C ASN A 281 -5.84 0.84 17.42
N LEU A 282 -6.12 -0.25 16.70
CA LEU A 282 -5.66 -0.42 15.32
C LEU A 282 -6.26 0.62 14.40
N ARG A 283 -5.39 1.12 13.49
CA ARG A 283 -5.75 1.99 12.38
C ARG A 283 -5.22 1.39 11.10
N ILE A 284 -6.13 1.12 10.17
CA ILE A 284 -5.84 0.49 8.88
C ILE A 284 -6.16 1.50 7.78
N ALA A 285 -5.21 1.78 6.92
CA ALA A 285 -5.43 2.55 5.70
C ALA A 285 -5.37 1.60 4.50
N SER A 286 -6.47 1.51 3.75
CA SER A 286 -6.51 0.81 2.46
C SER A 286 -6.10 1.81 1.39
N VAL A 287 -4.95 1.58 0.74
CA VAL A 287 -4.35 2.51 -0.21
C VAL A 287 -4.17 1.83 -1.56
N GLU A 288 -4.54 2.52 -2.65
CA GLU A 288 -4.49 2.03 -4.04
C GLU A 288 -5.28 0.71 -4.25
N ASN A 289 -6.36 0.52 -3.51
CA ASN A 289 -7.19 -0.70 -3.61
C ASN A 289 -8.60 -0.42 -4.14
N GLY A 290 -8.94 0.84 -4.47
CA GLY A 290 -10.29 1.23 -4.84
C GLY A 290 -11.30 1.18 -3.69
N ALA A 291 -12.57 1.39 -4.01
CA ALA A 291 -13.63 1.44 -3.02
C ALA A 291 -14.93 0.72 -3.45
N GLU A 292 -15.02 0.21 -4.68
CA GLU A 292 -16.24 -0.45 -5.20
C GLU A 292 -16.61 -1.73 -4.42
N PHE A 293 -15.67 -2.34 -3.68
CA PHE A 293 -15.91 -3.50 -2.84
C PHE A 293 -16.74 -3.21 -1.57
N LEU A 294 -16.83 -1.98 -1.10
CA LEU A 294 -17.44 -1.60 0.18
C LEU A 294 -18.91 -2.02 0.34
N PRO A 295 -19.82 -1.82 -0.65
CA PRO A 295 -21.20 -2.22 -0.50
C PRO A 295 -21.38 -3.72 -0.23
N ASP A 296 -20.61 -4.55 -0.92
CA ASP A 296 -20.67 -6.00 -0.73
C ASP A 296 -20.08 -6.42 0.61
N LEU A 297 -18.96 -5.84 1.02
CA LEU A 297 -18.34 -6.06 2.32
C LEU A 297 -19.35 -5.74 3.46
N PHE A 298 -19.99 -4.57 3.43
CA PHE A 298 -20.97 -4.18 4.45
C PHE A 298 -22.20 -5.09 4.45
N ARG A 299 -22.67 -5.51 3.28
CA ARG A 299 -23.76 -6.48 3.16
C ARG A 299 -23.39 -7.81 3.80
N LYS A 300 -22.15 -8.30 3.58
CA LYS A 300 -21.64 -9.55 4.17
C LYS A 300 -21.49 -9.44 5.69
N LEU A 301 -20.95 -8.35 6.20
CA LEU A 301 -20.81 -8.10 7.65
C LEU A 301 -22.17 -8.12 8.34
N ARG A 302 -23.16 -7.36 7.85
CA ARG A 302 -24.54 -7.36 8.38
C ARG A 302 -25.21 -8.74 8.30
N SER A 303 -24.90 -9.51 7.24
CA SER A 303 -25.42 -10.88 7.11
C SER A 303 -24.81 -11.82 8.16
N GLN A 304 -23.53 -11.69 8.48
CA GLN A 304 -22.88 -12.52 9.49
C GLN A 304 -23.30 -12.13 10.90
N ASP A 305 -23.50 -10.86 11.18
CA ASP A 305 -24.01 -10.41 12.48
C ASP A 305 -25.35 -11.04 12.80
N LYS A 306 -26.28 -11.10 11.81
CA LYS A 306 -27.58 -11.80 11.98
C LYS A 306 -27.42 -13.30 12.21
N LYS A 307 -26.39 -13.95 11.66
CA LYS A 307 -26.16 -15.40 11.79
C LYS A 307 -25.39 -15.77 13.07
N ALA A 308 -24.61 -14.85 13.59
CA ALA A 308 -23.82 -15.03 14.81
C ALA A 308 -24.06 -13.88 15.80
N PRO A 309 -25.25 -13.78 16.41
CA PRO A 309 -25.61 -12.69 17.29
C PRO A 309 -24.62 -12.51 18.43
N GLY A 310 -24.14 -11.29 18.66
CA GLY A 310 -23.19 -10.94 19.72
C GLY A 310 -21.72 -11.28 19.43
N TRP A 311 -21.38 -11.87 18.28
CA TRP A 311 -20.00 -12.16 17.89
C TRP A 311 -19.15 -10.90 17.80
N PHE A 312 -19.63 -9.88 17.11
CA PHE A 312 -18.90 -8.62 16.93
C PHE A 312 -18.92 -7.74 18.18
N GLY A 313 -19.93 -7.89 19.05
CA GLY A 313 -20.13 -7.08 20.25
C GLY A 313 -20.94 -5.80 20.00
N ASP A 314 -20.74 -5.13 18.90
CA ASP A 314 -21.50 -3.98 18.39
C ASP A 314 -21.73 -4.10 16.88
N ASP A 315 -22.31 -3.07 16.21
CA ASP A 315 -22.53 -3.07 14.76
C ASP A 315 -21.18 -3.24 14.02
N PRO A 316 -21.00 -4.32 13.23
CA PRO A 316 -19.73 -4.62 12.59
C PRO A 316 -19.34 -3.61 11.52
N VAL A 317 -20.32 -2.91 10.91
CA VAL A 317 -20.04 -1.84 9.93
C VAL A 317 -19.51 -0.59 10.63
N GLU A 318 -20.12 -0.22 11.77
CA GLU A 318 -19.61 0.89 12.58
C GLU A 318 -18.26 0.56 13.20
N GLN A 319 -18.04 -0.71 13.59
CA GLN A 319 -16.73 -1.16 14.04
C GLN A 319 -15.69 -1.03 12.93
N PHE A 320 -16.01 -1.47 11.72
CA PHE A 320 -15.16 -1.29 10.54
C PHE A 320 -14.82 0.18 10.30
N ARG A 321 -15.81 1.06 10.26
CA ARG A 321 -15.62 2.50 10.05
C ARG A 321 -14.71 3.16 11.08
N ARG A 322 -14.73 2.70 12.34
CA ARG A 322 -13.85 3.26 13.39
C ARG A 322 -12.37 2.98 13.15
N HIS A 323 -12.06 1.90 12.43
CA HIS A 323 -10.69 1.39 12.30
C HIS A 323 -10.09 1.52 10.91
N VAL A 324 -10.91 1.75 9.86
CA VAL A 324 -10.45 1.67 8.48
C VAL A 324 -10.65 3.01 7.77
N TRP A 325 -9.60 3.47 7.11
CA TRP A 325 -9.60 4.60 6.17
C TRP A 325 -9.43 4.06 4.76
N ILE A 326 -10.11 4.69 3.79
CA ILE A 326 -10.11 4.28 2.38
C ILE A 326 -9.50 5.39 1.54
N ASN A 327 -8.49 5.04 0.75
CA ASN A 327 -8.09 5.81 -0.42
C ASN A 327 -8.82 5.20 -1.63
N PRO A 328 -9.87 5.86 -2.17
CA PRO A 328 -10.53 5.41 -3.39
C PRO A 328 -9.60 5.62 -4.60
N PHE A 329 -9.82 4.89 -5.67
CA PHE A 329 -9.25 5.27 -6.95
C PHE A 329 -9.78 6.65 -7.37
N TRP A 330 -9.01 7.37 -8.17
CA TRP A 330 -9.42 8.71 -8.61
C TRP A 330 -10.64 8.67 -9.57
N GLU A 331 -10.97 7.51 -10.15
CA GLU A 331 -12.17 7.26 -10.96
C GLU A 331 -13.39 6.80 -10.17
N ASP A 332 -13.24 6.43 -8.90
CA ASP A 332 -14.35 6.03 -8.03
C ASP A 332 -15.30 7.20 -7.77
N ASP A 333 -16.59 6.90 -7.56
CA ASP A 333 -17.58 7.90 -7.13
C ASP A 333 -17.36 8.32 -5.67
N LEU A 334 -16.59 9.40 -5.48
CA LEU A 334 -16.22 9.91 -4.17
C LEU A 334 -17.42 10.23 -3.27
N GLU A 335 -18.54 10.71 -3.84
CA GLU A 335 -19.76 11.01 -3.08
C GLU A 335 -20.35 9.73 -2.48
N THR A 336 -20.41 8.66 -3.27
CA THR A 336 -20.82 7.34 -2.80
C THR A 336 -19.86 6.80 -1.73
N VAL A 337 -18.55 6.89 -1.92
CA VAL A 337 -17.58 6.43 -0.92
C VAL A 337 -17.73 7.17 0.40
N VAL A 338 -17.83 8.50 0.36
CA VAL A 338 -18.06 9.33 1.56
C VAL A 338 -19.40 9.00 2.22
N SER A 339 -20.45 8.72 1.46
CA SER A 339 -21.74 8.32 2.03
C SER A 339 -21.67 6.97 2.76
N LEU A 340 -20.82 6.06 2.28
CA LEU A 340 -20.64 4.73 2.87
C LEU A 340 -19.74 4.77 4.11
N MET A 341 -18.64 5.51 4.05
CA MET A 341 -17.59 5.50 5.08
C MET A 341 -17.72 6.64 6.11
N GLY A 342 -18.24 7.79 5.70
CA GLY A 342 -18.04 9.08 6.37
C GLY A 342 -16.82 9.80 5.79
N ALA A 343 -16.90 11.14 5.67
CA ALA A 343 -15.80 11.94 5.14
C ALA A 343 -14.53 11.85 5.99
N ASP A 344 -14.67 11.57 7.29
CA ASP A 344 -13.59 11.39 8.25
C ASP A 344 -12.85 10.03 8.11
N ARG A 345 -13.23 9.21 7.14
CA ARG A 345 -12.63 7.87 6.86
C ARG A 345 -12.20 7.71 5.40
N VAL A 346 -12.11 8.82 4.68
CA VAL A 346 -11.66 8.83 3.28
C VAL A 346 -10.43 9.71 3.18
N VAL A 347 -9.40 9.25 2.48
CA VAL A 347 -8.16 10.00 2.23
C VAL A 347 -7.91 10.14 0.73
N PHE A 348 -7.36 11.28 0.34
CA PHE A 348 -6.87 11.52 -1.00
C PHE A 348 -5.51 10.84 -1.21
N GLY A 349 -5.34 10.18 -2.35
CA GLY A 349 -4.07 9.66 -2.84
C GLY A 349 -4.00 9.76 -4.36
N SER A 350 -2.85 10.13 -4.90
CA SER A 350 -2.66 10.37 -6.33
C SER A 350 -2.02 9.22 -7.08
N ASP A 351 -1.34 8.33 -6.36
CA ASP A 351 -0.47 7.27 -6.90
C ASP A 351 0.70 7.82 -7.73
N TRP A 352 1.00 9.12 -7.60
CA TRP A 352 2.10 9.74 -8.37
C TRP A 352 3.47 9.17 -7.94
N PRO A 353 4.37 8.77 -8.85
CA PRO A 353 4.42 9.06 -10.29
C PRO A 353 4.12 7.85 -11.19
N HIS A 354 3.27 6.94 -10.77
CA HIS A 354 2.95 5.75 -11.56
C HIS A 354 2.23 6.09 -12.87
N ILE A 355 2.18 5.12 -13.78
CA ILE A 355 1.58 5.27 -15.12
C ILE A 355 0.06 5.36 -15.06
N GLU A 356 -0.57 4.72 -14.07
CA GLU A 356 -1.99 4.73 -13.72
C GLU A 356 -2.42 5.95 -12.91
N ALA A 357 -1.46 6.64 -12.31
CA ALA A 357 -1.64 7.80 -11.46
C ALA A 357 -2.34 8.99 -12.15
N LEU A 358 -2.67 9.99 -11.36
CA LEU A 358 -2.98 11.32 -11.91
C LEU A 358 -1.72 11.97 -12.50
N PRO A 359 -1.80 12.61 -13.68
CA PRO A 359 -0.68 13.34 -14.27
C PRO A 359 -0.12 14.41 -13.35
N GLN A 360 -1.01 15.09 -12.61
CA GLN A 360 -0.70 15.99 -11.50
C GLN A 360 -1.61 15.64 -10.32
N PRO A 361 -1.10 15.52 -9.08
CA PRO A 361 -1.92 15.12 -7.93
C PRO A 361 -3.19 15.95 -7.75
N LEU A 362 -3.13 17.27 -7.94
CA LEU A 362 -4.28 18.16 -7.78
C LEU A 362 -5.30 18.11 -8.95
N ASP A 363 -5.05 17.32 -9.99
CA ASP A 363 -6.08 16.99 -10.98
C ASP A 363 -7.28 16.24 -10.36
N TYR A 364 -7.13 15.75 -9.12
CA TYR A 364 -8.20 15.18 -8.30
C TYR A 364 -9.25 16.19 -7.80
N LEU A 365 -8.93 17.48 -7.73
CA LEU A 365 -9.82 18.48 -7.13
C LEU A 365 -11.25 18.54 -7.74
N PRO A 366 -11.45 18.30 -9.04
CA PRO A 366 -12.79 18.22 -9.61
C PRO A 366 -13.71 17.18 -8.94
N GLU A 367 -13.16 16.04 -8.53
CA GLU A 367 -13.91 14.94 -7.89
C GLU A 367 -14.43 15.33 -6.50
N THR A 368 -13.78 16.29 -5.85
CA THR A 368 -14.19 16.78 -4.53
C THR A 368 -15.32 17.83 -4.55
N LYS A 369 -15.79 18.25 -5.73
CA LYS A 369 -16.84 19.30 -5.87
C LYS A 369 -18.16 18.98 -5.16
N PRO A 370 -18.63 17.72 -5.12
CA PRO A 370 -19.87 17.39 -4.41
C PRO A 370 -19.77 17.56 -2.89
N LEU A 371 -18.56 17.53 -2.35
CA LEU A 371 -18.32 17.56 -0.90
C LEU A 371 -18.50 18.98 -0.33
N SER A 372 -18.95 19.05 0.92
CA SER A 372 -18.91 20.28 1.69
C SER A 372 -17.45 20.76 1.88
N PRO A 373 -17.20 22.06 2.16
CA PRO A 373 -15.84 22.54 2.44
C PRO A 373 -15.15 21.79 3.59
N ASP A 374 -15.90 21.44 4.65
CA ASP A 374 -15.38 20.71 5.80
C ASP A 374 -15.03 19.25 5.43
N ASP A 375 -15.92 18.55 4.72
CA ASP A 375 -15.67 17.18 4.26
C ASP A 375 -14.47 17.14 3.30
N ARG A 376 -14.38 18.13 2.40
CA ARG A 376 -13.24 18.25 1.48
C ARG A 376 -11.93 18.41 2.23
N ARG A 377 -11.90 19.21 3.29
CA ARG A 377 -10.72 19.38 4.12
C ARG A 377 -10.33 18.09 4.83
N LEU A 378 -11.30 17.35 5.36
CA LEU A 378 -11.07 16.02 5.92
C LEU A 378 -10.39 15.10 4.91
N VAL A 379 -10.98 14.94 3.73
CA VAL A 379 -10.49 14.03 2.67
C VAL A 379 -9.11 14.44 2.15
N LEU A 380 -8.90 15.74 1.92
CA LEU A 380 -7.67 16.23 1.29
C LEU A 380 -6.51 16.47 2.26
N HIS A 381 -6.76 16.48 3.58
CA HIS A 381 -5.71 16.84 4.53
C HIS A 381 -5.86 16.20 5.91
N ASP A 382 -6.93 16.49 6.65
CA ASP A 382 -6.96 16.26 8.11
C ASP A 382 -6.89 14.76 8.45
N ASN A 383 -7.52 13.89 7.65
CA ASN A 383 -7.49 12.43 7.85
C ASN A 383 -6.08 11.85 7.62
N ALA A 384 -5.34 12.35 6.64
CA ALA A 384 -3.96 11.92 6.43
C ALA A 384 -3.07 12.37 7.60
N ILE A 385 -3.25 13.57 8.13
CA ILE A 385 -2.54 14.03 9.34
C ILE A 385 -2.91 13.18 10.56
N GLU A 386 -4.18 12.80 10.70
CA GLU A 386 -4.61 11.87 11.74
C GLU A 386 -3.86 10.53 11.64
N LEU A 387 -3.78 9.94 10.44
CA LEU A 387 -3.06 8.70 10.18
C LEU A 387 -1.55 8.83 10.41
N ALA A 388 -0.97 9.97 10.09
CA ALA A 388 0.45 10.30 10.31
C ALA A 388 0.82 10.46 11.79
N THR A 389 -0.17 10.63 12.67
CA THR A 389 0.05 10.90 14.10
C THR A 389 -0.14 9.62 14.91
N ALA A 390 0.92 9.09 15.50
CA ALA A 390 0.81 7.93 16.38
C ALA A 390 -0.08 8.23 17.61
N ARG A 391 -0.89 7.24 18.01
CA ARG A 391 -1.75 7.28 19.18
C ARG A 391 -1.40 6.13 20.12
N PRO A 392 -0.25 6.20 20.85
CA PRO A 392 0.15 5.12 21.74
C PRO A 392 -0.93 4.84 22.78
N CYS A 393 -1.14 3.57 23.07
CA CYS A 393 -2.13 3.14 24.06
C CYS A 393 -1.64 3.53 25.47
N LEU A 394 -2.32 4.43 26.14
CA LEU A 394 -1.97 4.91 27.49
C LEU A 394 -2.11 3.84 28.60
N LEU A 395 -2.53 2.63 28.26
CA LEU A 395 -2.75 1.55 29.22
C LEU A 395 -1.46 0.95 29.80
N TYR A 396 -0.28 1.39 29.37
CA TYR A 396 1.03 0.89 29.85
C TYR A 396 2.02 2.00 30.26
N THR A 397 1.56 3.20 30.57
CA THR A 397 2.41 4.13 31.30
C THR A 397 2.30 3.87 32.80
N SER A 398 3.18 2.97 33.27
CA SER A 398 3.78 2.89 34.60
C SER A 398 2.94 3.28 35.84
N ASP A 399 2.40 2.29 36.52
CA ASP A 399 2.37 2.27 38.00
C ASP A 399 3.23 1.10 38.52
N ALA A 400 4.45 0.98 38.06
CA ALA A 400 5.42 -0.01 38.52
C ALA A 400 6.76 0.63 38.90
N ALA A 401 6.71 1.83 39.50
CA ALA A 401 7.91 2.50 39.99
C ALA A 401 7.67 3.17 41.38
N ASP A 402 6.70 2.65 42.18
CA ASP A 402 6.60 3.00 43.60
C ASP A 402 5.92 1.84 44.38
N GLU A 403 6.66 0.77 44.64
CA GLU A 403 6.56 -0.04 45.87
C GLU A 403 7.88 -0.77 46.14
#